data_bc18cfb5305eef928b2668398b897a35
#
_entry.id   bc18cfb5305eef928b2668398b897a35
#
_cell.length_a   1.000
_cell.length_b   1.000
_cell.length_c   1.000
_cell.angle_alpha   90.00
_cell.angle_beta   90.00
_cell.angle_gamma   90.00
#
_symmetry.space_group_name_H-M   'P 1'
#
loop_
_entity.id
_entity.type
_entity.pdbx_description
1 polymer ?
#
loop_
_entity_poly.entity_id
_entity_poly.type
_entity_poly.pdbx_seq_one_letter_code
_entity_poly.pdbx_strand_id
1 'polypeptide(L)'
;MIEHAHLNGLLAACDFNLISEPALDTAAWLRGEGVDVARALNVAGPIIEHSIAVFDKDAFDFAAPDDPHAIRAVVHVVHGDDAVAPVDLVAWTRDRPDRALLCLAAGVALGVDQIQNPASYFAGKPLQIHRTPLAWLRAGCQGIVVLSADGVLDRLDRLPPRSEPYKLLAEDLDHGVELRRLLAPLRPRVRLFVPSENAA
;
A
#
# COMPACT_ATOMS: atom_id res chain seq x y z
N MET A 1 -15.31 16.45 -5.18
CA MET A 1 -16.62 15.88 -5.60
C MET A 1 -16.55 15.14 -6.94
N ILE A 2 -15.81 15.62 -7.94
CA ILE A 2 -15.65 14.95 -9.25
C ILE A 2 -14.81 13.67 -9.13
N GLU A 3 -13.76 13.66 -8.31
CA GLU A 3 -12.86 12.50 -8.10
C GLU A 3 -13.57 11.29 -7.50
N HIS A 4 -14.44 11.49 -6.50
CA HIS A 4 -15.21 10.39 -5.90
C HIS A 4 -16.23 9.76 -6.86
N ALA A 5 -16.84 10.56 -7.75
CA ALA A 5 -17.74 10.03 -8.76
C ALA A 5 -16.96 9.18 -9.79
N HIS A 6 -15.76 9.61 -10.16
CA HIS A 6 -14.87 8.87 -11.04
C HIS A 6 -14.39 7.56 -10.40
N LEU A 7 -13.92 7.60 -9.16
CA LEU A 7 -13.51 6.41 -8.43
C LEU A 7 -14.65 5.39 -8.29
N ASN A 8 -15.86 5.85 -7.94
CA ASN A 8 -17.02 4.96 -7.87
C ASN A 8 -17.36 4.36 -9.24
N GLY A 9 -17.19 5.12 -10.33
CA GLY A 9 -17.33 4.62 -11.69
C GLY A 9 -16.28 3.55 -12.02
N LEU A 10 -15.04 3.77 -11.63
CA LEU A 10 -13.94 2.81 -11.81
C LEU A 10 -14.16 1.55 -10.98
N LEU A 11 -14.55 1.68 -9.71
CA LEU A 11 -14.87 0.54 -8.84
C LEU A 11 -16.05 -0.27 -9.37
N ALA A 12 -17.05 0.38 -9.97
CA ALA A 12 -18.18 -0.30 -10.60
C ALA A 12 -17.81 -0.96 -11.93
N ALA A 13 -16.86 -0.38 -12.67
CA ALA A 13 -16.35 -0.93 -13.93
C ALA A 13 -15.35 -2.07 -13.70
N CYS A 14 -14.66 -2.08 -12.55
CA CYS A 14 -13.84 -3.19 -12.14
C CYS A 14 -14.74 -4.36 -11.75
N ASP A 15 -14.69 -5.44 -12.51
CA ASP A 15 -15.33 -6.69 -12.09
C ASP A 15 -14.52 -7.30 -10.92
N PHE A 16 -14.76 -6.78 -9.71
CA PHE A 16 -14.22 -7.36 -8.48
C PHE A 16 -14.98 -8.64 -8.06
N ASN A 17 -15.40 -9.42 -9.04
CA ASN A 17 -16.01 -10.70 -8.78
C ASN A 17 -14.97 -11.69 -8.24
N LEU A 18 -14.98 -11.89 -6.93
CA LEU A 18 -14.04 -12.75 -6.21
C LEU A 18 -14.10 -14.25 -6.60
N ILE A 19 -15.10 -14.65 -7.36
CA ILE A 19 -15.24 -16.01 -7.89
C ILE A 19 -14.91 -16.11 -9.38
N SER A 20 -14.46 -15.01 -10.00
CA SER A 20 -13.98 -15.03 -11.39
C SER A 20 -12.67 -15.81 -11.51
N GLU A 21 -12.39 -16.35 -12.69
CA GLU A 21 -11.13 -17.07 -12.95
C GLU A 21 -9.88 -16.22 -12.61
N PRO A 22 -9.78 -14.93 -13.02
CA PRO A 22 -8.66 -14.07 -12.63
C PRO A 22 -8.52 -13.89 -11.12
N ALA A 23 -9.63 -13.78 -10.38
CA ALA A 23 -9.61 -13.65 -8.94
C ALA A 23 -9.09 -14.92 -8.24
N LEU A 24 -9.52 -16.08 -8.70
CA LEU A 24 -9.09 -17.38 -8.17
C LEU A 24 -7.61 -17.64 -8.48
N ASP A 25 -7.13 -17.28 -9.68
CA ASP A 25 -5.72 -17.39 -10.06
C ASP A 25 -4.86 -16.45 -9.22
N THR A 26 -5.28 -15.18 -9.05
CA THR A 26 -4.60 -14.21 -8.19
C THR A 26 -4.51 -14.71 -6.75
N ALA A 27 -5.62 -15.25 -6.21
CA ALA A 27 -5.65 -15.80 -4.86
C ALA A 27 -4.73 -17.03 -4.70
N ALA A 28 -4.66 -17.90 -5.70
CA ALA A 28 -3.76 -19.06 -5.70
C ALA A 28 -2.29 -18.61 -5.72
N TRP A 29 -1.96 -17.66 -6.59
CA TRP A 29 -0.61 -17.08 -6.65
C TRP A 29 -0.23 -16.41 -5.32
N LEU A 30 -1.08 -15.56 -4.74
CA LEU A 30 -0.82 -14.90 -3.45
C LEU A 30 -0.56 -15.91 -2.32
N ARG A 31 -1.29 -17.03 -2.29
CA ARG A 31 -1.00 -18.10 -1.32
C ARG A 31 0.38 -18.71 -1.55
N GLY A 32 0.77 -18.92 -2.80
CA GLY A 32 2.12 -19.38 -3.17
C GLY A 32 3.22 -18.41 -2.70
N GLU A 33 2.91 -17.11 -2.68
CA GLU A 33 3.77 -16.06 -2.16
C GLU A 33 3.75 -15.92 -0.62
N GLY A 34 3.03 -16.78 0.10
CA GLY A 34 2.96 -16.77 1.56
C GLY A 34 1.97 -15.77 2.14
N VAL A 35 1.02 -15.26 1.34
CA VAL A 35 -0.01 -14.33 1.79
C VAL A 35 -1.20 -15.11 2.40
N ASP A 36 -1.65 -14.69 3.59
CA ASP A 36 -2.96 -15.07 4.12
C ASP A 36 -4.05 -14.34 3.33
N VAL A 37 -4.57 -14.98 2.28
CA VAL A 37 -5.52 -14.38 1.36
C VAL A 37 -6.83 -14.00 2.04
N ALA A 38 -7.31 -14.79 3.01
CA ALA A 38 -8.55 -14.47 3.70
C ALA A 38 -8.40 -13.17 4.51
N ARG A 39 -7.29 -13.01 5.20
CA ARG A 39 -6.97 -11.79 5.92
C ARG A 39 -6.74 -10.61 4.97
N ALA A 40 -5.99 -10.82 3.88
CA ALA A 40 -5.72 -9.79 2.89
C ALA A 40 -7.02 -9.24 2.28
N LEU A 41 -7.95 -10.10 1.86
CA LEU A 41 -9.25 -9.70 1.33
C LEU A 41 -10.10 -8.95 2.36
N ASN A 42 -10.02 -9.32 3.64
CA ASN A 42 -10.77 -8.65 4.70
C ASN A 42 -10.24 -7.25 5.03
N VAL A 43 -8.94 -7.01 4.86
CA VAL A 43 -8.29 -5.73 5.22
C VAL A 43 -8.08 -4.83 4.00
N ALA A 44 -7.53 -5.37 2.92
CA ALA A 44 -7.22 -4.62 1.70
C ALA A 44 -8.38 -4.57 0.70
N GLY A 45 -9.47 -5.32 0.95
CA GLY A 45 -10.56 -5.48 0.01
C GLY A 45 -10.22 -6.42 -1.14
N PRO A 46 -10.95 -6.34 -2.26
CA PRO A 46 -10.71 -7.16 -3.45
C PRO A 46 -9.30 -6.96 -4.01
N ILE A 47 -8.63 -8.08 -4.33
CA ILE A 47 -7.29 -8.11 -4.93
C ILE A 47 -7.38 -8.99 -6.16
N ILE A 48 -7.35 -8.39 -7.34
CA ILE A 48 -7.62 -9.09 -8.61
C ILE A 48 -6.65 -8.60 -9.68
N GLU A 49 -6.23 -9.49 -10.56
CA GLU A 49 -5.42 -9.13 -11.71
C GLU A 49 -6.29 -8.56 -12.83
N HIS A 50 -5.92 -7.38 -13.32
CA HIS A 50 -6.58 -6.68 -14.42
C HIS A 50 -5.59 -6.32 -15.53
N SER A 51 -6.13 -6.05 -16.71
CA SER A 51 -5.39 -5.38 -17.79
C SER A 51 -5.39 -3.89 -17.55
N ILE A 52 -4.20 -3.29 -17.53
CA ILE A 52 -4.01 -1.85 -17.32
C ILE A 52 -3.15 -1.24 -18.42
N ALA A 53 -3.37 0.03 -18.71
CA ALA A 53 -2.51 0.87 -19.54
C ALA A 53 -1.76 1.85 -18.64
N VAL A 54 -0.44 1.91 -18.79
CA VAL A 54 0.41 2.87 -18.06
C VAL A 54 0.60 4.08 -18.95
N PHE A 55 0.14 5.24 -18.52
CA PHE A 55 0.19 6.47 -19.33
C PHE A 55 1.15 7.54 -18.77
N ASP A 56 1.55 7.40 -17.53
CA ASP A 56 2.59 8.23 -16.90
C ASP A 56 3.50 7.33 -16.04
N LYS A 57 4.59 7.89 -15.58
CA LYS A 57 5.62 7.15 -14.83
C LYS A 57 5.05 6.34 -13.66
N ASP A 58 4.06 6.90 -12.96
CA ASP A 58 3.49 6.32 -11.74
C ASP A 58 1.95 6.25 -11.77
N ALA A 59 1.34 6.34 -12.98
CA ALA A 59 -0.10 6.35 -13.16
C ALA A 59 -0.58 5.29 -14.16
N PHE A 60 -1.79 4.75 -13.89
CA PHE A 60 -2.44 3.77 -14.76
C PHE A 60 -3.93 4.06 -14.93
N ASP A 61 -4.51 3.47 -15.96
CA ASP A 61 -5.95 3.31 -16.15
C ASP A 61 -6.26 1.88 -16.58
N PHE A 62 -7.52 1.47 -16.53
CA PHE A 62 -7.92 0.16 -17.03
C PHE A 62 -7.86 0.13 -18.56
N ALA A 63 -7.30 -0.93 -19.10
CA ALA A 63 -7.20 -1.16 -20.52
C ALA A 63 -8.25 -2.17 -20.98
N ALA A 64 -8.67 -2.09 -22.24
CA ALA A 64 -9.44 -3.13 -22.86
C ALA A 64 -8.63 -4.44 -22.90
N PRO A 65 -9.27 -5.61 -22.75
CA PRO A 65 -8.56 -6.88 -22.71
C PRO A 65 -7.76 -7.19 -23.99
N ASP A 66 -8.13 -6.59 -25.11
CA ASP A 66 -7.51 -6.73 -26.44
C ASP A 66 -6.55 -5.60 -26.77
N ASP A 67 -6.29 -4.67 -25.86
CA ASP A 67 -5.30 -3.60 -26.05
C ASP A 67 -3.89 -4.22 -26.11
N PRO A 68 -3.16 -4.08 -27.24
CA PRO A 68 -1.84 -4.67 -27.41
C PRO A 68 -0.77 -4.05 -26.50
N HIS A 69 -1.05 -2.90 -25.87
CA HIS A 69 -0.15 -2.22 -24.92
C HIS A 69 -0.52 -2.46 -23.47
N ALA A 70 -1.62 -3.19 -23.21
CA ALA A 70 -2.02 -3.52 -21.86
C ALA A 70 -1.04 -4.48 -21.19
N ILE A 71 -0.82 -4.26 -19.91
CA ILE A 71 -0.07 -5.17 -19.05
C ILE A 71 -0.99 -5.77 -17.99
N ARG A 72 -0.67 -6.99 -17.55
CA ARG A 72 -1.39 -7.62 -16.45
C ARG A 72 -0.81 -7.15 -15.13
N ALA A 73 -1.68 -6.64 -14.27
CA ALA A 73 -1.29 -6.12 -12.96
C ALA A 73 -2.29 -6.54 -11.89
N VAL A 74 -1.79 -6.79 -10.69
CA VAL A 74 -2.58 -6.97 -9.49
C VAL A 74 -3.09 -5.61 -9.05
N VAL A 75 -4.40 -5.46 -8.92
CA VAL A 75 -5.07 -4.21 -8.54
C VAL A 75 -5.81 -4.43 -7.24
N HIS A 76 -5.71 -3.48 -6.34
CA HIS A 76 -6.53 -3.45 -5.13
C HIS A 76 -6.79 -2.01 -4.65
N VAL A 77 -7.74 -1.89 -3.74
CA VAL A 77 -8.21 -0.61 -3.23
C VAL A 77 -7.19 0.03 -2.28
N VAL A 78 -7.03 1.35 -2.37
CA VAL A 78 -6.35 2.18 -1.37
C VAL A 78 -7.43 2.87 -0.55
N HIS A 79 -7.45 2.64 0.76
CA HIS A 79 -8.38 3.27 1.69
C HIS A 79 -7.84 4.60 2.22
N GLY A 80 -8.75 5.47 2.65
CA GLY A 80 -8.43 6.70 3.36
C GLY A 80 -8.08 6.48 4.83
N ASP A 81 -7.92 7.59 5.56
CA ASP A 81 -7.53 7.61 6.97
C ASP A 81 -8.53 6.86 7.90
N ASP A 82 -9.78 6.67 7.48
CA ASP A 82 -10.82 5.93 8.20
C ASP A 82 -10.83 4.41 7.95
N ALA A 83 -9.93 3.91 7.09
CA ALA A 83 -9.84 2.53 6.64
C ALA A 83 -11.12 1.97 5.97
N VAL A 84 -12.08 2.80 5.64
CA VAL A 84 -13.39 2.41 5.09
C VAL A 84 -13.59 2.96 3.68
N ALA A 85 -13.42 4.27 3.51
CA ALA A 85 -13.67 4.92 2.23
C ALA A 85 -12.52 4.64 1.25
N PRO A 86 -12.80 4.09 0.06
CA PRO A 86 -11.81 4.00 -1.00
C PRO A 86 -11.47 5.40 -1.51
N VAL A 87 -10.17 5.67 -1.68
CA VAL A 87 -9.67 6.96 -2.19
C VAL A 87 -8.91 6.82 -3.50
N ASP A 88 -8.40 5.63 -3.78
CA ASP A 88 -7.62 5.34 -4.99
C ASP A 88 -7.60 3.82 -5.26
N LEU A 89 -7.00 3.48 -6.39
CA LEU A 89 -6.59 2.10 -6.72
C LEU A 89 -5.08 2.08 -6.87
N VAL A 90 -4.46 1.00 -6.42
CA VAL A 90 -3.04 0.73 -6.66
C VAL A 90 -2.90 -0.50 -7.55
N ALA A 91 -2.00 -0.42 -8.53
CA ALA A 91 -1.64 -1.53 -9.41
C ALA A 91 -0.15 -1.82 -9.34
N TRP A 92 0.22 -3.09 -9.43
CA TRP A 92 1.61 -3.56 -9.48
C TRP A 92 1.67 -4.91 -10.19
N THR A 93 2.79 -5.22 -10.86
CA THR A 93 2.93 -6.48 -11.57
C THR A 93 3.60 -7.54 -10.70
N ARG A 94 3.37 -8.82 -10.98
CA ARG A 94 3.93 -9.94 -10.22
C ARG A 94 5.46 -9.98 -10.26
N ASP A 95 6.04 -9.54 -11.37
CA ASP A 95 7.49 -9.47 -11.60
C ASP A 95 8.14 -8.17 -11.07
N ARG A 96 7.35 -7.13 -10.87
CA ARG A 96 7.82 -5.82 -10.37
C ARG A 96 6.93 -5.31 -9.23
N PRO A 97 6.85 -6.02 -8.10
CA PRO A 97 6.03 -5.60 -6.96
C PRO A 97 6.56 -4.32 -6.27
N ASP A 98 7.80 -3.93 -6.58
CA ASP A 98 8.45 -2.69 -6.15
C ASP A 98 7.93 -1.44 -6.86
N ARG A 99 7.23 -1.61 -7.98
CA ARG A 99 6.66 -0.51 -8.75
C ARG A 99 5.15 -0.45 -8.57
N ALA A 100 4.71 0.32 -7.60
CA ALA A 100 3.29 0.63 -7.40
C ALA A 100 2.87 1.82 -8.27
N LEU A 101 1.75 1.67 -8.98
CA LEU A 101 1.12 2.70 -9.81
C LEU A 101 -0.20 3.10 -9.15
N LEU A 102 -0.58 4.37 -9.24
CA LEU A 102 -1.85 4.88 -8.73
C LEU A 102 -2.79 5.27 -9.87
N CYS A 103 -4.08 5.07 -9.69
CA CYS A 103 -5.09 5.45 -10.69
C CYS A 103 -5.39 6.96 -10.65
N LEU A 104 -5.58 7.53 -9.46
CA LEU A 104 -5.98 8.92 -9.24
C LEU A 104 -4.89 9.78 -8.60
N ALA A 105 -3.74 9.22 -8.26
CA ALA A 105 -2.68 9.88 -7.48
C ALA A 105 -3.15 10.45 -6.12
N ALA A 106 -4.27 9.93 -5.58
CA ALA A 106 -4.84 10.34 -4.29
C ALA A 106 -4.40 9.44 -3.13
N GLY A 107 -3.86 8.26 -3.44
CA GLY A 107 -3.40 7.29 -2.45
C GLY A 107 -2.17 7.77 -1.69
N VAL A 108 -2.25 7.78 -0.36
CA VAL A 108 -1.14 8.20 0.53
C VAL A 108 -0.26 7.01 0.90
N ALA A 109 -0.88 5.96 1.40
CA ALA A 109 -0.20 4.73 1.80
C ALA A 109 -1.22 3.58 1.85
N LEU A 110 -0.77 2.34 1.62
CA LEU A 110 -1.52 1.18 2.10
C LEU A 110 -1.42 1.13 3.62
N GLY A 111 -2.53 0.84 4.31
CA GLY A 111 -2.59 0.84 5.77
C GLY A 111 -2.41 2.24 6.40
N VAL A 112 -2.80 3.31 5.70
CA VAL A 112 -2.64 4.70 6.15
C VAL A 112 -3.30 4.96 7.51
N ASP A 113 -4.41 4.31 7.81
CA ASP A 113 -5.11 4.33 9.10
C ASP A 113 -4.20 3.96 10.27
N GLN A 114 -3.21 3.09 10.06
CA GLN A 114 -2.27 2.64 11.09
C GLN A 114 -1.30 3.76 11.52
N ILE A 115 -1.10 4.79 10.69
CA ILE A 115 -0.27 5.94 11.07
C ILE A 115 -0.87 6.66 12.28
N GLN A 116 -2.18 6.87 12.28
CA GLN A 116 -2.89 7.60 13.36
C GLN A 116 -3.41 6.67 14.46
N ASN A 117 -3.37 5.36 14.28
CA ASN A 117 -3.87 4.40 15.25
C ASN A 117 -2.89 4.25 16.43
N PRO A 118 -3.29 4.62 17.65
CA PRO A 118 -2.43 4.46 18.84
C PRO A 118 -1.96 3.03 19.09
N ALA A 119 -2.76 2.03 18.66
CA ALA A 119 -2.42 0.62 18.82
C ALA A 119 -1.18 0.22 18.01
N SER A 120 -0.89 0.91 16.90
CA SER A 120 0.31 0.68 16.08
C SER A 120 1.61 0.96 16.84
N TYR A 121 1.53 1.75 17.89
CA TYR A 121 2.68 2.17 18.71
C TYR A 121 2.61 1.65 20.16
N PHE A 122 1.64 0.78 20.44
CA PHE A 122 1.41 0.26 21.79
C PHE A 122 2.63 -0.53 22.28
N ALA A 123 2.95 -0.39 23.57
CA ALA A 123 4.11 -1.03 24.21
C ALA A 123 5.47 -0.73 23.53
N GLY A 124 5.56 0.44 22.87
CA GLY A 124 6.79 0.87 22.19
C GLY A 124 7.10 0.09 20.91
N LYS A 125 6.15 -0.65 20.37
CA LYS A 125 6.29 -1.30 19.06
C LYS A 125 6.48 -0.25 17.97
N PRO A 126 7.37 -0.48 17.00
CA PRO A 126 7.50 0.38 15.85
C PRO A 126 6.40 0.09 14.82
N LEU A 127 5.93 1.12 14.12
CA LEU A 127 5.13 0.95 12.92
C LEU A 127 6.05 0.47 11.79
N GLN A 128 5.74 -0.70 11.23
CA GLN A 128 6.47 -1.27 10.10
C GLN A 128 6.21 -0.47 8.82
N ILE A 129 7.25 -0.17 8.06
CA ILE A 129 7.14 0.38 6.72
C ILE A 129 7.65 -0.67 5.73
N HIS A 130 6.81 -1.06 4.78
CA HIS A 130 7.12 -2.04 3.74
C HIS A 130 7.52 -1.34 2.44
N ARG A 131 8.42 -1.97 1.67
CA ARG A 131 8.82 -1.46 0.35
C ARG A 131 7.73 -1.67 -0.70
N THR A 132 7.00 -2.78 -0.59
CA THR A 132 6.12 -3.25 -1.66
C THR A 132 4.74 -3.64 -1.14
N PRO A 133 3.69 -3.51 -1.97
CA PRO A 133 2.37 -4.04 -1.62
C PRO A 133 2.40 -5.53 -1.29
N LEU A 134 3.21 -6.34 -1.99
CA LEU A 134 3.32 -7.77 -1.73
C LEU A 134 3.91 -8.06 -0.34
N ALA A 135 4.94 -7.32 0.08
CA ALA A 135 5.52 -7.47 1.42
C ALA A 135 4.51 -7.12 2.53
N TRP A 136 3.72 -6.05 2.31
CA TRP A 136 2.64 -5.68 3.22
C TRP A 136 1.54 -6.74 3.31
N LEU A 137 1.13 -7.32 2.19
CA LEU A 137 0.17 -8.43 2.16
C LEU A 137 0.70 -9.66 2.90
N ARG A 138 1.98 -10.02 2.72
CA ARG A 138 2.66 -11.12 3.45
C ARG A 138 2.69 -10.86 4.97
N ALA A 139 2.85 -9.61 5.38
CA ALA A 139 2.77 -9.21 6.79
C ALA A 139 1.33 -9.19 7.34
N GLY A 140 0.36 -9.70 6.59
CA GLY A 140 -1.05 -9.71 6.98
C GLY A 140 -1.63 -8.29 7.06
N CYS A 141 -1.21 -7.41 6.17
CA CYS A 141 -1.61 -6.01 6.10
C CYS A 141 -1.27 -5.20 7.37
N GLN A 142 -0.23 -5.61 8.10
CA GLN A 142 0.29 -4.85 9.24
C GLN A 142 1.34 -3.86 8.75
N GLY A 143 1.33 -2.63 9.31
CA GLY A 143 2.24 -1.56 8.86
C GLY A 143 1.72 -0.84 7.61
N ILE A 144 2.61 -0.12 6.93
CA ILE A 144 2.25 0.71 5.78
C ILE A 144 3.17 0.46 4.58
N VAL A 145 2.68 0.78 3.37
CA VAL A 145 3.50 1.00 2.17
C VAL A 145 3.34 2.46 1.76
N VAL A 146 4.44 3.17 1.60
CA VAL A 146 4.43 4.58 1.16
C VAL A 146 4.08 4.63 -0.33
N LEU A 147 2.98 5.27 -0.68
CA LEU A 147 2.56 5.53 -2.06
C LEU A 147 2.82 7.00 -2.44
N SER A 148 2.65 7.91 -1.47
CA SER A 148 2.96 9.33 -1.59
C SER A 148 3.85 9.76 -0.43
N ALA A 149 5.06 10.19 -0.75
CA ALA A 149 6.02 10.67 0.23
C ALA A 149 5.49 11.86 1.03
N ASP A 150 5.02 12.89 0.35
CA ASP A 150 4.48 14.10 0.97
C ASP A 150 3.22 13.81 1.78
N GLY A 151 2.37 12.91 1.29
CA GLY A 151 1.17 12.49 1.99
C GLY A 151 1.48 11.80 3.32
N VAL A 152 2.47 10.91 3.35
CA VAL A 152 2.89 10.23 4.60
C VAL A 152 3.56 11.23 5.57
N LEU A 153 4.41 12.13 5.07
CA LEU A 153 5.03 13.17 5.89
C LEU A 153 3.99 14.04 6.58
N ASP A 154 2.96 14.49 5.85
CA ASP A 154 1.87 15.29 6.39
C ASP A 154 1.09 14.53 7.49
N ARG A 155 0.81 13.21 7.32
CA ARG A 155 0.14 12.40 8.35
C ARG A 155 1.00 12.23 9.60
N LEU A 156 2.28 11.96 9.43
CA LEU A 156 3.22 11.82 10.55
C LEU A 156 3.41 13.15 11.29
N ASP A 157 3.41 14.28 10.58
CA ASP A 157 3.53 15.61 11.20
C ASP A 157 2.30 15.99 12.03
N ARG A 158 1.12 15.55 11.65
CA ARG A 158 -0.14 15.75 12.39
C ARG A 158 -0.30 14.86 13.63
N LEU A 159 0.59 13.90 13.85
CA LEU A 159 0.51 13.05 15.04
C LEU A 159 0.62 13.89 16.32
N PRO A 160 -0.13 13.56 17.39
CA PRO A 160 -0.05 14.27 18.66
C PRO A 160 1.38 14.28 19.20
N PRO A 161 1.82 15.35 19.86
CA PRO A 161 3.12 15.37 20.51
C PRO A 161 3.19 14.33 21.64
N ARG A 162 4.35 13.67 21.74
CA ARG A 162 4.62 12.64 22.77
C ARG A 162 5.97 12.91 23.43
N SER A 163 6.14 12.37 24.65
CA SER A 163 7.43 12.40 25.36
C SER A 163 8.51 11.59 24.65
N GLU A 164 8.13 10.51 23.98
CA GLU A 164 9.01 9.70 23.15
C GLU A 164 8.67 9.86 21.66
N PRO A 165 9.67 9.86 20.77
CA PRO A 165 9.45 9.86 19.34
C PRO A 165 8.65 8.64 18.87
N TYR A 166 7.83 8.82 17.83
CA TYR A 166 7.19 7.71 17.14
C TYR A 166 8.24 6.79 16.52
N LYS A 167 8.10 5.50 16.75
CA LYS A 167 9.04 4.50 16.27
C LYS A 167 8.56 3.92 14.95
N LEU A 168 9.41 4.00 13.93
CA LEU A 168 9.18 3.44 12.60
C LEU A 168 10.24 2.37 12.34
N LEU A 169 9.90 1.30 11.64
CA LEU A 169 10.79 0.20 11.33
C LEU A 169 10.84 -0.02 9.82
N ALA A 170 12.03 0.07 9.23
CA ALA A 170 12.30 -0.32 7.86
C ALA A 170 12.43 -1.83 7.72
N GLU A 171 12.28 -2.38 6.52
CA GLU A 171 12.47 -3.81 6.25
C GLU A 171 13.95 -4.24 6.35
N ASP A 172 14.83 -3.40 5.85
CA ASP A 172 16.28 -3.65 5.80
C ASP A 172 17.09 -2.34 5.87
N LEU A 173 18.41 -2.47 5.79
CA LEU A 173 19.33 -1.33 5.88
C LEU A 173 19.16 -0.34 4.73
N ASP A 174 19.05 -0.83 3.49
CA ASP A 174 18.93 0.02 2.30
C ASP A 174 17.61 0.80 2.32
N HIS A 175 16.51 0.13 2.69
CA HIS A 175 15.24 0.79 2.93
C HIS A 175 15.34 1.83 4.05
N GLY A 176 16.07 1.52 5.10
CA GLY A 176 16.34 2.46 6.18
C GLY A 176 17.08 3.72 5.71
N VAL A 177 18.00 3.60 4.76
CA VAL A 177 18.71 4.75 4.16
C VAL A 177 17.75 5.62 3.35
N GLU A 178 16.87 5.01 2.54
CA GLU A 178 15.85 5.72 1.74
C GLU A 178 14.88 6.47 2.66
N LEU A 179 14.30 5.77 3.64
CA LEU A 179 13.36 6.35 4.59
C LEU A 179 13.99 7.45 5.47
N ARG A 180 15.29 7.35 5.79
CA ARG A 180 15.99 8.42 6.53
C ARG A 180 16.00 9.74 5.78
N ARG A 181 16.14 9.69 4.46
CA ARG A 181 16.10 10.88 3.60
C ARG A 181 14.68 11.46 3.58
N LEU A 182 13.68 10.58 3.38
CA LEU A 182 12.29 10.95 3.38
C LEU A 182 11.87 11.61 4.71
N LEU A 183 12.21 10.98 5.84
CA LEU A 183 11.76 11.40 7.18
C LEU A 183 12.63 12.49 7.82
N ALA A 184 13.65 12.98 7.10
CA ALA A 184 14.55 14.01 7.63
C ALA A 184 13.83 15.27 8.18
N PRO A 185 12.75 15.78 7.54
CA PRO A 185 12.03 16.97 8.03
C PRO A 185 11.34 16.75 9.39
N LEU A 186 11.00 15.50 9.74
CA LEU A 186 10.22 15.17 10.94
C LEU A 186 11.08 14.90 12.19
N ARG A 187 12.40 15.04 12.11
CA ARG A 187 13.26 14.87 13.30
C ARG A 187 13.11 16.07 14.23
N PRO A 188 12.95 15.86 15.55
CA PRO A 188 13.10 14.61 16.31
C PRO A 188 11.79 13.84 16.58
N ARG A 189 10.67 14.17 15.93
CA ARG A 189 9.34 13.60 16.22
C ARG A 189 9.23 12.12 15.91
N VAL A 190 10.00 11.63 14.92
CA VAL A 190 10.06 10.22 14.55
C VAL A 190 11.47 9.66 14.71
N ARG A 191 11.56 8.38 15.07
CA ARG A 191 12.82 7.62 15.11
C ARG A 191 12.70 6.38 14.23
N LEU A 192 13.56 6.27 13.24
CA LEU A 192 13.63 5.13 12.34
C LEU A 192 14.58 4.08 12.90
N PHE A 193 14.11 2.85 12.95
CA PHE A 193 14.87 1.66 13.26
C PHE A 193 15.08 0.81 12.02
N VAL A 194 16.15 0.04 12.03
CA VAL A 194 16.48 -0.93 10.98
C VAL A 194 16.71 -2.26 11.69
N PRO A 195 16.26 -3.39 11.15
CA PRO A 195 16.59 -4.70 11.73
C PRO A 195 18.10 -4.84 11.86
N SER A 196 18.58 -5.36 12.98
CA SER A 196 19.99 -5.73 13.12
C SER A 196 20.22 -7.07 12.39
N GLU A 197 21.30 -7.20 11.64
CA GLU A 197 21.67 -8.42 10.90
C GLU A 197 21.86 -9.66 11.80
N ASN A 198 21.84 -9.49 13.14
CA ASN A 198 22.08 -10.55 14.12
C ASN A 198 20.80 -11.14 14.74
N ALA A 199 19.62 -10.94 14.16
CA ALA A 199 18.36 -11.49 14.67
C ALA A 199 17.87 -12.69 13.84
N ALA A 200 18.76 -13.60 13.46
CA ALA A 200 18.45 -14.88 12.84
C ALA A 200 18.78 -16.04 13.80
#